data_c04b926b8e331d98335eeb31277cc41d
#
_entry.id   c04b926b8e331d98335eeb31277cc41d
#
_cell.length_a   1.000
_cell.length_b   1.000
_cell.length_c   1.000
_cell.angle_alpha   90.00
_cell.angle_beta   90.00
_cell.angle_gamma   90.00
#
_symmetry.space_group_name_H-M   'P 1'
#
loop_
_entity.id
_entity.type
_entity.pdbx_description
1 polymer ?
#
loop_
_entity_poly.entity_id
_entity_poly.type
_entity_poly.pdbx_seq_one_letter_code
_entity_poly.pdbx_strand_id
1 'polypeptide(L)'
;MAIGILRLRECFAALAFASLRMTVAFEAGTTTPIVASLISENLISNPALRRIRDLTVLNPFERGILKSFWRHRYTCMRGSSRFWAVIVSFGVLPTTGCLFRTRPVEDQYSKAPLQQTTQRGLIDAVNQQADAIQSLKATVDIDSSSGGIKKGKVTDYKEIRGYVLARRPDFLHMTGLMPFVRTTAFDMVSDGKSFKLWIPPKNKFVTGQNEVKTPNAEQPMESIRPQNIYEALLIRRIDDQTEVAVLENGYEMLHDAKGHRVLQDDYELTVIQKSGEGWRLARKIVFGRTDLKPHRQFIYSEDAKVATDAHYAEYKDFNGFSFPSRIEIYRPEEEYDIKLNMLKVEINLPLKDEQFTLAQPPGAVVVRLDAPQSSLAVPPIQKP
;
A
#
# COMPACT_ATOMS: atom_id res chain seq x y z
N MET A 1 7.30 1.70 -33.15
CA MET A 1 7.31 3.10 -32.69
C MET A 1 7.24 3.28 -31.16
N ALA A 2 6.68 2.34 -30.40
CA ALA A 2 6.56 2.42 -28.93
C ALA A 2 7.88 2.26 -28.14
N ILE A 3 8.86 1.55 -28.67
CA ILE A 3 10.15 1.28 -27.98
C ILE A 3 11.08 2.51 -27.94
N GLY A 4 10.92 3.45 -28.89
CA GLY A 4 11.72 4.68 -28.93
C GLY A 4 11.36 5.72 -27.87
N ILE A 5 10.10 5.74 -27.43
CA ILE A 5 9.60 6.74 -26.48
C ILE A 5 10.00 6.40 -25.04
N LEU A 6 10.07 5.11 -24.70
CA LEU A 6 10.53 4.68 -23.35
C LEU A 6 12.01 5.02 -23.11
N ARG A 7 12.85 4.90 -24.15
CA ARG A 7 14.30 5.20 -24.03
C ARG A 7 14.61 6.68 -23.86
N LEU A 8 13.79 7.57 -24.41
CA LEU A 8 13.93 9.02 -24.22
C LEU A 8 13.54 9.47 -22.79
N ARG A 9 12.58 8.82 -22.18
CA ARG A 9 12.17 9.15 -20.79
C ARG A 9 13.26 8.84 -19.76
N GLU A 10 13.97 7.75 -19.91
CA GLU A 10 15.09 7.39 -19.01
C GLU A 10 16.30 8.31 -19.16
N CYS A 11 16.59 8.80 -20.36
CA CYS A 11 17.66 9.78 -20.56
C CYS A 11 17.34 11.16 -19.95
N PHE A 12 16.08 11.60 -19.99
CA PHE A 12 15.69 12.88 -19.38
C PHE A 12 15.69 12.85 -17.85
N ALA A 13 15.35 11.73 -17.24
CA ALA A 13 15.43 11.56 -15.78
C ALA A 13 16.89 11.60 -15.28
N ALA A 14 17.83 11.01 -16.02
CA ALA A 14 19.24 11.02 -15.67
C ALA A 14 19.88 12.42 -15.80
N LEU A 15 19.47 13.21 -16.79
CA LEU A 15 19.95 14.59 -16.99
C LEU A 15 19.38 15.57 -15.95
N ALA A 16 18.11 15.39 -15.52
CA ALA A 16 17.52 16.22 -14.48
C ALA A 16 18.19 15.97 -13.10
N PHE A 17 18.58 14.74 -12.78
CA PHE A 17 19.29 14.42 -11.53
C PHE A 17 20.73 14.95 -11.52
N ALA A 18 21.41 15.00 -12.65
CA ALA A 18 22.75 15.57 -12.75
C ALA A 18 22.75 17.09 -12.58
N SER A 19 21.75 17.78 -13.14
CA SER A 19 21.63 19.25 -13.03
C SER A 19 21.28 19.69 -11.58
N LEU A 20 20.47 18.93 -10.86
CA LEU A 20 20.12 19.26 -9.45
C LEU A 20 21.33 19.14 -8.52
N ARG A 21 22.22 18.17 -8.74
CA ARG A 21 23.46 18.04 -7.95
C ARG A 21 24.51 19.12 -8.26
N MET A 22 24.54 19.62 -9.50
CA MET A 22 25.44 20.73 -9.86
C MET A 22 25.01 22.07 -9.25
N THR A 23 23.71 22.33 -9.15
CA THR A 23 23.19 23.58 -8.57
C THR A 23 23.48 23.68 -7.07
N VAL A 24 23.36 22.57 -6.32
CA VAL A 24 23.67 22.52 -4.88
C VAL A 24 25.17 22.67 -4.60
N ALA A 25 26.05 22.21 -5.50
CA ALA A 25 27.50 22.36 -5.35
C ALA A 25 28.00 23.81 -5.61
N PHE A 26 27.22 24.59 -6.38
CA PHE A 26 27.62 26.00 -6.71
C PHE A 26 27.26 26.98 -5.59
N GLU A 27 26.25 26.71 -4.78
CA GLU A 27 25.91 27.58 -3.63
C GLU A 27 26.85 27.39 -2.41
N ALA A 28 27.60 26.28 -2.35
CA ALA A 28 28.49 26.01 -1.19
C ALA A 28 29.90 26.63 -1.27
N GLY A 29 30.28 27.29 -2.34
CA GLY A 29 31.46 28.17 -2.43
C GLY A 29 32.85 27.56 -2.16
N THR A 30 32.98 26.22 -2.19
CA THR A 30 34.26 25.54 -1.93
C THR A 30 34.62 24.54 -3.02
N THR A 31 35.35 24.97 -4.04
CA THR A 31 35.98 24.08 -5.02
C THR A 31 37.36 23.67 -4.51
N THR A 32 37.47 22.55 -3.83
CA THR A 32 38.76 21.88 -3.60
C THR A 32 38.99 20.83 -4.71
N PRO A 33 40.26 20.61 -5.14
CA PRO A 33 40.59 19.68 -6.22
C PRO A 33 40.20 18.19 -5.94
N ILE A 34 39.88 17.88 -4.71
CA ILE A 34 39.44 16.53 -4.27
C ILE A 34 38.04 16.16 -4.85
N VAL A 35 37.17 17.13 -5.06
CA VAL A 35 35.83 16.88 -5.59
C VAL A 35 35.84 16.46 -7.08
N ALA A 36 36.80 16.97 -7.84
CA ALA A 36 36.96 16.59 -9.25
C ALA A 36 37.45 15.15 -9.43
N SER A 37 38.29 14.64 -8.53
CA SER A 37 38.76 13.24 -8.53
C SER A 37 37.66 12.24 -8.18
N LEU A 38 36.80 12.55 -7.20
CA LEU A 38 35.66 11.69 -6.80
C LEU A 38 34.58 11.58 -7.87
N ILE A 39 34.43 12.63 -8.70
CA ILE A 39 33.46 12.61 -9.82
C ILE A 39 33.96 11.70 -10.95
N SER A 40 35.25 11.63 -11.21
CA SER A 40 35.84 10.81 -12.26
C SER A 40 35.78 9.30 -11.92
N GLU A 41 35.97 8.91 -10.66
CA GLU A 41 35.94 7.51 -10.25
C GLU A 41 34.50 6.95 -10.20
N ASN A 42 33.50 7.74 -9.81
CA ASN A 42 32.09 7.30 -9.80
C ASN A 42 31.47 7.18 -11.21
N LEU A 43 32.01 7.86 -12.23
CA LEU A 43 31.57 7.74 -13.62
C LEU A 43 32.05 6.45 -14.28
N ILE A 44 33.14 5.84 -13.80
CA ILE A 44 33.74 4.62 -14.37
C ILE A 44 33.06 3.36 -13.82
N SER A 45 32.46 3.40 -12.64
CA SER A 45 31.88 2.24 -11.95
C SER A 45 30.39 1.97 -12.23
N ASN A 46 29.69 2.87 -12.94
CA ASN A 46 28.27 2.69 -13.21
C ASN A 46 28.00 1.90 -14.53
N PRO A 47 27.44 0.67 -14.46
CA PRO A 47 27.25 -0.20 -15.63
C PRO A 47 26.25 0.37 -16.64
N ALA A 48 25.38 1.33 -16.25
CA ALA A 48 24.45 1.98 -17.16
C ALA A 48 25.14 2.95 -18.15
N LEU A 49 26.30 3.52 -17.76
CA LEU A 49 27.05 4.46 -18.59
C LEU A 49 28.06 3.78 -19.52
N ARG A 50 28.47 2.56 -19.24
CA ARG A 50 29.30 1.77 -20.17
C ARG A 50 28.60 1.48 -21.49
N ARG A 51 27.28 1.32 -21.50
CA ARG A 51 26.50 1.07 -22.74
C ARG A 51 26.40 2.28 -23.68
N ILE A 52 26.67 3.47 -23.21
CA ILE A 52 26.63 4.69 -24.06
C ILE A 52 27.92 4.79 -24.91
N ARG A 53 29.04 4.22 -24.47
CA ARG A 53 30.32 4.25 -25.19
C ARG A 53 30.31 3.41 -26.46
N ASP A 54 29.49 2.35 -26.51
CA ASP A 54 29.42 1.43 -27.65
C ASP A 54 28.43 1.87 -28.74
N LEU A 55 27.71 2.98 -28.51
CA LEU A 55 26.73 3.52 -29.46
C LEU A 55 27.28 4.60 -30.42
N THR A 56 28.58 4.94 -30.32
CA THR A 56 29.21 5.96 -31.17
C THR A 56 29.81 5.41 -32.48
N VAL A 57 29.59 4.16 -32.81
CA VAL A 57 29.95 3.60 -34.12
C VAL A 57 28.72 3.70 -35.04
N LEU A 58 28.42 4.90 -35.51
CA LEU A 58 27.46 5.12 -36.60
C LEU A 58 28.07 4.72 -37.93
N ASN A 59 27.35 3.90 -38.66
CA ASN A 59 27.68 3.39 -40.00
C ASN A 59 28.00 4.53 -40.98
N PRO A 60 28.97 4.40 -41.86
CA PRO A 60 29.38 5.44 -42.82
C PRO A 60 28.30 5.84 -43.85
N PHE A 61 27.17 5.12 -43.89
CA PHE A 61 26.07 5.39 -44.84
C PHE A 61 25.24 6.62 -44.48
N GLU A 62 25.17 7.05 -43.24
CA GLU A 62 24.38 8.23 -42.84
C GLU A 62 25.11 9.58 -43.00
N ARG A 63 26.43 9.58 -43.29
CA ARG A 63 27.16 10.80 -43.55
C ARG A 63 26.88 11.43 -44.94
N GLY A 64 26.22 10.68 -45.82
CA GLY A 64 25.89 11.13 -47.18
C GLY A 64 24.71 12.10 -47.27
N ILE A 65 23.76 12.04 -46.36
CA ILE A 65 22.50 12.78 -46.46
C ILE A 65 22.62 14.24 -45.97
N LEU A 66 23.51 14.51 -45.03
CA LEU A 66 23.68 15.86 -44.47
C LEU A 66 24.53 16.81 -45.34
N LYS A 67 25.30 16.30 -46.34
CA LYS A 67 26.09 17.16 -47.24
C LYS A 67 25.33 17.63 -48.51
N SER A 68 24.18 17.04 -48.81
CA SER A 68 23.39 17.39 -50.00
C SER A 68 22.51 18.62 -49.82
N PHE A 69 22.23 19.06 -48.61
CA PHE A 69 21.29 20.14 -48.33
C PHE A 69 21.91 21.56 -48.34
N TRP A 70 23.26 21.68 -48.47
CA TRP A 70 23.95 22.96 -48.33
C TRP A 70 24.52 23.53 -49.66
N ARG A 71 24.18 22.95 -50.83
CA ARG A 71 24.79 23.36 -52.09
C ARG A 71 23.82 23.88 -53.15
N HIS A 72 22.74 24.49 -52.79
CA HIS A 72 21.95 25.23 -53.79
C HIS A 72 21.33 26.48 -53.17
N ARG A 73 21.81 27.60 -53.67
CA ARG A 73 21.24 28.95 -53.82
C ARG A 73 22.06 30.07 -53.17
N TYR A 74 23.13 30.39 -53.82
CA TYR A 74 23.58 31.77 -53.87
C TYR A 74 23.54 32.21 -55.35
N THR A 75 22.41 32.67 -55.84
CA THR A 75 22.32 33.50 -57.01
C THR A 75 21.87 34.89 -56.59
N CYS A 76 22.72 35.81 -56.90
CA CYS A 76 22.70 37.25 -56.80
C CYS A 76 21.32 37.88 -57.08
N MET A 77 20.83 38.68 -56.11
CA MET A 77 19.90 39.81 -56.40
C MET A 77 20.41 41.05 -55.69
N ARG A 78 21.00 41.90 -56.50
CA ARG A 78 21.40 43.26 -56.16
C ARG A 78 20.13 44.13 -56.22
N GLY A 79 19.47 44.42 -55.11
CA GLY A 79 18.25 45.22 -55.00
C GLY A 79 18.20 45.95 -53.65
N SER A 80 18.30 47.22 -53.73
CA SER A 80 17.88 48.29 -52.84
C SER A 80 17.89 48.00 -51.32
N SER A 81 18.85 48.57 -50.64
CA SER A 81 19.09 48.46 -49.17
C SER A 81 17.92 48.91 -48.24
N ARG A 82 16.92 49.60 -48.82
CA ARG A 82 15.76 50.12 -48.08
C ARG A 82 14.66 49.04 -47.85
N PHE A 83 14.59 48.00 -48.70
CA PHE A 83 13.63 46.91 -48.54
C PHE A 83 14.06 45.89 -47.48
N TRP A 84 15.36 45.72 -47.24
CA TRP A 84 15.88 44.76 -46.24
C TRP A 84 15.63 45.24 -44.80
N ALA A 85 15.66 46.55 -44.55
CA ALA A 85 15.43 47.09 -43.19
C ALA A 85 13.99 46.85 -42.71
N VAL A 86 12.99 46.84 -43.61
CA VAL A 86 11.57 46.60 -43.28
C VAL A 86 11.32 45.12 -43.03
N ILE A 87 11.97 44.22 -43.79
CA ILE A 87 11.81 42.76 -43.61
C ILE A 87 12.46 42.28 -42.29
N VAL A 88 13.62 42.85 -41.93
CA VAL A 88 14.28 42.52 -40.67
C VAL A 88 13.49 43.05 -39.45
N SER A 89 12.86 44.25 -39.58
CA SER A 89 12.03 44.83 -38.53
C SER A 89 10.72 44.07 -38.29
N PHE A 90 10.16 43.40 -39.31
CA PHE A 90 8.94 42.60 -39.20
C PHE A 90 9.20 41.14 -38.81
N GLY A 91 10.43 40.64 -39.00
CA GLY A 91 10.84 39.27 -38.65
C GLY A 91 11.21 39.08 -37.19
N VAL A 92 11.44 40.18 -36.43
CA VAL A 92 11.85 40.08 -34.98
C VAL A 92 10.65 40.13 -34.03
N LEU A 93 9.48 40.58 -34.49
CA LEU A 93 8.27 40.75 -33.64
C LEU A 93 7.53 39.45 -33.20
N PRO A 94 7.63 38.29 -33.86
CA PRO A 94 6.92 37.10 -33.38
C PRO A 94 7.75 36.15 -32.51
N THR A 95 9.02 36.46 -32.17
CA THR A 95 9.85 35.52 -31.39
C THR A 95 9.68 35.59 -29.87
N THR A 96 8.78 36.47 -29.37
CA THR A 96 8.43 36.53 -27.97
C THR A 96 7.27 35.56 -27.60
N GLY A 97 6.81 34.76 -28.57
CA GLY A 97 5.75 33.79 -28.38
C GLY A 97 6.25 32.47 -27.85
N CYS A 98 5.89 32.17 -26.60
CA CYS A 98 5.85 30.84 -26.02
C CYS A 98 7.19 30.19 -25.58
N LEU A 99 7.88 30.84 -24.64
CA LEU A 99 8.83 30.12 -23.76
C LEU A 99 8.13 29.10 -22.84
N PHE A 100 6.80 29.16 -22.74
CA PHE A 100 6.02 28.28 -21.85
C PHE A 100 4.92 27.58 -22.64
N ARG A 101 4.91 26.25 -22.53
CA ARG A 101 3.81 25.41 -22.99
C ARG A 101 3.05 24.89 -21.75
N THR A 102 1.87 25.40 -21.48
CA THR A 102 0.98 24.84 -20.46
C THR A 102 0.25 23.63 -21.04
N ARG A 103 0.15 22.60 -20.26
CA ARG A 103 -0.70 21.43 -20.53
C ARG A 103 -1.64 21.21 -19.35
N PRO A 104 -2.90 20.81 -19.59
CA PRO A 104 -3.78 20.44 -18.49
C PRO A 104 -3.20 19.22 -17.77
N VAL A 105 -3.35 19.20 -16.44
CA VAL A 105 -3.07 18.06 -15.60
C VAL A 105 -4.38 17.30 -15.42
N GLU A 106 -4.37 16.00 -15.64
CA GLU A 106 -5.56 15.15 -15.50
C GLU A 106 -6.02 15.01 -14.05
N ASP A 107 -5.06 15.00 -13.12
CA ASP A 107 -5.32 14.90 -11.70
C ASP A 107 -5.80 16.25 -11.13
N GLN A 108 -6.94 16.28 -10.49
CA GLN A 108 -7.53 17.47 -9.90
C GLN A 108 -7.62 17.31 -8.38
N TYR A 109 -7.54 18.43 -7.65
CA TYR A 109 -7.84 18.42 -6.22
C TYR A 109 -9.35 18.29 -5.99
N SER A 110 -9.71 17.54 -4.95
CA SER A 110 -11.08 17.44 -4.48
C SER A 110 -11.62 18.83 -4.10
N LYS A 111 -12.85 19.09 -4.48
CA LYS A 111 -13.58 20.32 -4.09
C LYS A 111 -14.47 20.11 -2.86
N ALA A 112 -14.41 18.94 -2.26
CA ALA A 112 -15.18 18.65 -1.04
C ALA A 112 -14.73 19.57 0.11
N PRO A 113 -15.65 20.07 0.95
CA PRO A 113 -15.29 20.87 2.10
C PRO A 113 -14.46 20.06 3.08
N LEU A 114 -13.32 20.62 3.48
CA LEU A 114 -12.39 19.94 4.39
C LEU A 114 -12.66 20.38 5.83
N GLN A 115 -12.75 19.41 6.73
CA GLN A 115 -12.80 19.62 8.16
C GLN A 115 -11.38 19.79 8.71
N GLN A 116 -11.26 20.58 9.79
CA GLN A 116 -9.99 20.78 10.48
C GLN A 116 -10.07 20.23 11.89
N THR A 117 -9.02 19.56 12.31
CA THR A 117 -8.88 19.04 13.67
C THR A 117 -7.42 19.08 14.10
N THR A 118 -7.17 18.82 15.36
CA THR A 118 -5.83 18.73 15.93
C THR A 118 -5.43 17.27 16.13
N GLN A 119 -4.13 17.03 16.33
CA GLN A 119 -3.63 15.72 16.73
C GLN A 119 -4.39 15.15 17.93
N ARG A 120 -4.60 15.97 18.98
CA ARG A 120 -5.35 15.56 20.17
C ARG A 120 -6.79 15.21 19.83
N GLY A 121 -7.44 15.99 18.97
CA GLY A 121 -8.81 15.71 18.53
C GLY A 121 -8.95 14.35 17.84
N LEU A 122 -7.97 13.94 17.01
CA LEU A 122 -7.98 12.61 16.38
C LEU A 122 -7.68 11.48 17.37
N ILE A 123 -6.75 11.68 18.30
CA ILE A 123 -6.48 10.72 19.39
C ILE A 123 -7.75 10.52 20.22
N ASP A 124 -8.41 11.60 20.62
CA ASP A 124 -9.63 11.55 21.42
C ASP A 124 -10.77 10.87 20.64
N ALA A 125 -10.90 11.10 19.33
CA ALA A 125 -11.89 10.43 18.50
C ALA A 125 -11.65 8.91 18.43
N VAL A 126 -10.40 8.44 18.23
CA VAL A 126 -10.05 7.01 18.28
C VAL A 126 -10.36 6.42 19.65
N ASN A 127 -9.96 7.09 20.71
CA ASN A 127 -10.15 6.59 22.07
C ASN A 127 -11.64 6.56 22.44
N GLN A 128 -12.41 7.58 22.07
CA GLN A 128 -13.85 7.62 22.29
C GLN A 128 -14.55 6.46 21.53
N GLN A 129 -14.20 6.21 20.28
CA GLN A 129 -14.75 5.07 19.53
C GLN A 129 -14.36 3.74 20.17
N ALA A 130 -13.11 3.60 20.60
CA ALA A 130 -12.63 2.38 21.26
C ALA A 130 -13.35 2.13 22.59
N ASP A 131 -13.65 3.17 23.35
CA ASP A 131 -14.38 3.07 24.63
C ASP A 131 -15.87 2.85 24.41
N ALA A 132 -16.45 3.44 23.36
CA ALA A 132 -17.86 3.31 23.05
C ALA A 132 -18.23 1.91 22.51
N ILE A 133 -17.31 1.21 21.82
CA ILE A 133 -17.56 -0.12 21.22
C ILE A 133 -16.79 -1.18 21.99
N GLN A 134 -17.48 -1.85 22.93
CA GLN A 134 -16.89 -2.92 23.76
C GLN A 134 -17.13 -4.31 23.18
N SER A 135 -18.22 -4.50 22.43
CA SER A 135 -18.50 -5.75 21.74
C SER A 135 -19.22 -5.48 20.42
N LEU A 136 -19.01 -6.39 19.47
CA LEU A 136 -19.58 -6.38 18.15
C LEU A 136 -20.11 -7.78 17.82
N LYS A 137 -21.35 -7.85 17.34
CA LYS A 137 -21.93 -9.03 16.71
C LYS A 137 -22.37 -8.64 15.31
N ALA A 138 -21.85 -9.31 14.29
CA ALA A 138 -22.18 -9.01 12.91
C ALA A 138 -22.55 -10.25 12.11
N THR A 139 -23.48 -10.05 11.15
CA THR A 139 -23.68 -10.97 10.03
C THR A 139 -22.98 -10.34 8.84
N VAL A 140 -22.12 -11.10 8.17
CA VAL A 140 -21.22 -10.61 7.12
C VAL A 140 -21.27 -11.50 5.89
N ASP A 141 -21.05 -10.91 4.73
CA ASP A 141 -20.60 -11.65 3.56
C ASP A 141 -19.06 -11.50 3.50
N ILE A 142 -18.39 -12.62 3.31
CA ILE A 142 -16.94 -12.76 3.38
C ILE A 142 -16.43 -13.14 2.01
N ASP A 143 -15.70 -12.22 1.36
CA ASP A 143 -14.88 -12.50 0.20
C ASP A 143 -13.43 -12.67 0.63
N SER A 144 -12.72 -13.59 0.02
CA SER A 144 -11.31 -13.77 0.31
C SER A 144 -10.53 -14.19 -0.92
N SER A 145 -9.28 -13.78 -0.99
CA SER A 145 -8.33 -14.24 -1.98
C SER A 145 -6.99 -14.59 -1.35
N SER A 146 -6.19 -15.40 -2.02
CA SER A 146 -4.83 -15.70 -1.59
C SER A 146 -3.89 -15.87 -2.77
N GLY A 147 -2.66 -15.42 -2.57
CA GLY A 147 -1.61 -15.40 -3.59
C GLY A 147 -1.32 -13.98 -4.05
N GLY A 148 -0.26 -13.84 -4.81
CA GLY A 148 0.25 -12.56 -5.27
C GLY A 148 1.56 -12.74 -6.02
N ILE A 149 2.44 -11.75 -5.89
CA ILE A 149 3.73 -11.72 -6.61
C ILE A 149 4.63 -12.88 -6.20
N LYS A 150 4.67 -13.24 -4.91
CA LYS A 150 5.51 -14.35 -4.40
C LYS A 150 5.09 -15.71 -4.96
N LYS A 151 3.78 -15.91 -5.15
CA LYS A 151 3.20 -17.16 -5.68
C LYS A 151 3.02 -17.16 -7.20
N GLY A 152 3.08 -15.99 -7.84
CA GLY A 152 2.85 -15.83 -9.28
C GLY A 152 1.40 -16.10 -9.73
N LYS A 153 0.47 -16.26 -8.79
CA LYS A 153 -0.96 -16.47 -9.04
C LYS A 153 -1.79 -15.97 -7.87
N VAL A 154 -3.03 -15.59 -8.14
CA VAL A 154 -4.07 -15.31 -7.15
C VAL A 154 -5.16 -16.36 -7.25
N THR A 155 -5.69 -16.79 -6.12
CA THR A 155 -6.83 -17.71 -6.01
C THR A 155 -7.94 -16.98 -5.29
N ASP A 156 -9.04 -16.72 -5.98
CA ASP A 156 -10.25 -16.15 -5.38
C ASP A 156 -11.12 -17.28 -4.85
N TYR A 157 -11.60 -17.12 -3.63
CA TYR A 157 -12.55 -18.04 -3.00
C TYR A 157 -13.97 -17.52 -3.22
N LYS A 158 -14.93 -18.42 -3.25
CA LYS A 158 -16.34 -18.02 -3.38
C LYS A 158 -16.77 -17.27 -2.12
N GLU A 159 -17.54 -16.19 -2.33
CA GLU A 159 -18.20 -15.46 -1.25
C GLU A 159 -19.02 -16.42 -0.39
N ILE A 160 -18.88 -16.28 0.91
CA ILE A 160 -19.59 -17.05 1.91
C ILE A 160 -20.24 -16.13 2.94
N ARG A 161 -21.40 -16.52 3.46
CA ARG A 161 -22.01 -15.86 4.61
C ARG A 161 -21.36 -16.31 5.88
N GLY A 162 -21.14 -15.36 6.82
CA GLY A 162 -20.56 -15.65 8.10
C GLY A 162 -21.15 -14.84 9.25
N TYR A 163 -20.72 -15.20 10.45
CA TYR A 163 -21.00 -14.49 11.69
C TYR A 163 -19.71 -14.12 12.36
N VAL A 164 -19.66 -12.90 12.90
CA VAL A 164 -18.52 -12.39 13.64
C VAL A 164 -18.99 -11.92 15.00
N LEU A 165 -18.32 -12.42 16.05
CA LEU A 165 -18.42 -11.91 17.40
C LEU A 165 -17.04 -11.38 17.77
N ALA A 166 -16.95 -10.12 18.17
CA ALA A 166 -15.73 -9.53 18.70
C ALA A 166 -16.02 -8.86 20.04
N ARG A 167 -15.13 -9.01 21.01
CA ARG A 167 -15.25 -8.42 22.34
C ARG A 167 -13.89 -8.01 22.84
N ARG A 168 -13.80 -6.79 23.38
CA ARG A 168 -12.57 -6.30 24.01
C ARG A 168 -12.20 -7.13 25.25
N PRO A 169 -10.89 -7.29 25.57
CA PRO A 169 -9.80 -6.63 24.84
C PRO A 169 -9.41 -7.28 23.51
N ASP A 170 -9.55 -8.63 23.30
CA ASP A 170 -8.94 -9.33 22.17
C ASP A 170 -9.68 -10.63 21.77
N PHE A 171 -10.94 -10.74 22.15
CA PHE A 171 -11.74 -11.94 21.84
C PHE A 171 -12.38 -11.85 20.47
N LEU A 172 -12.20 -12.88 19.65
CA LEU A 172 -12.82 -13.02 18.34
C LEU A 172 -13.41 -14.42 18.18
N HIS A 173 -14.62 -14.50 17.62
CA HIS A 173 -15.20 -15.74 17.09
C HIS A 173 -15.78 -15.45 15.71
N MET A 174 -15.33 -16.18 14.72
CA MET A 174 -15.78 -16.02 13.33
C MET A 174 -16.16 -17.37 12.73
N THR A 175 -17.36 -17.46 12.22
CA THR A 175 -17.90 -18.67 11.56
C THR A 175 -18.26 -18.36 10.12
N GLY A 176 -17.78 -19.16 9.18
CA GLY A 176 -18.19 -19.09 7.76
C GLY A 176 -19.07 -20.27 7.39
N LEU A 177 -20.07 -20.02 6.55
CA LEU A 177 -21.05 -21.02 6.10
C LEU A 177 -20.85 -21.33 4.62
N MET A 178 -20.85 -22.60 4.26
CA MET A 178 -20.82 -23.03 2.88
C MET A 178 -22.01 -22.47 2.09
N PRO A 179 -21.79 -21.99 0.85
CA PRO A 179 -22.87 -21.57 -0.02
C PRO A 179 -23.90 -22.69 -0.22
N PHE A 180 -25.16 -22.32 -0.35
CA PHE A 180 -26.33 -23.20 -0.59
C PHE A 180 -26.69 -24.15 0.56
N VAL A 181 -25.73 -24.97 1.03
CA VAL A 181 -26.01 -25.99 2.07
C VAL A 181 -25.98 -25.44 3.49
N ARG A 182 -25.37 -24.26 3.68
CA ARG A 182 -25.22 -23.55 4.96
C ARG A 182 -24.59 -24.36 6.09
N THR A 183 -23.86 -25.43 5.75
CA THR A 183 -23.00 -26.11 6.72
C THR A 183 -21.76 -25.29 7.02
N THR A 184 -21.11 -25.49 8.15
CA THR A 184 -19.90 -24.76 8.54
C THR A 184 -18.76 -25.02 7.56
N ALA A 185 -18.25 -23.94 6.95
CA ALA A 185 -17.05 -23.96 6.11
C ALA A 185 -15.79 -23.88 6.98
N PHE A 186 -15.82 -22.97 7.96
CA PHE A 186 -14.82 -22.85 9.00
C PHE A 186 -15.43 -22.26 10.27
N ASP A 187 -14.80 -22.54 11.40
CA ASP A 187 -15.13 -21.99 12.71
C ASP A 187 -13.84 -21.64 13.45
N MET A 188 -13.68 -20.38 13.85
CA MET A 188 -12.44 -19.83 14.34
C MET A 188 -12.66 -18.99 15.59
N VAL A 189 -11.89 -19.28 16.64
CA VAL A 189 -11.91 -18.49 17.89
C VAL A 189 -10.51 -18.04 18.28
N SER A 190 -10.42 -16.89 18.95
CA SER A 190 -9.21 -16.36 19.56
C SER A 190 -9.50 -15.69 20.89
N ASP A 191 -8.56 -15.81 21.83
CA ASP A 191 -8.54 -15.11 23.11
C ASP A 191 -7.47 -13.99 23.16
N GLY A 192 -6.96 -13.58 22.00
CA GLY A 192 -5.87 -12.62 21.86
C GLY A 192 -4.48 -13.25 21.90
N LYS A 193 -4.27 -14.32 22.66
CA LYS A 193 -2.99 -15.03 22.76
C LYS A 193 -2.93 -16.25 21.86
N SER A 194 -3.92 -17.13 21.99
CA SER A 194 -4.04 -18.37 21.25
C SER A 194 -5.27 -18.36 20.35
N PHE A 195 -5.26 -19.21 19.34
CA PHE A 195 -6.41 -19.40 18.50
C PHE A 195 -6.65 -20.86 18.14
N LYS A 196 -7.88 -21.16 17.76
CA LYS A 196 -8.31 -22.44 17.25
C LYS A 196 -9.13 -22.21 15.99
N LEU A 197 -8.90 -23.02 14.96
CA LEU A 197 -9.60 -22.96 13.70
C LEU A 197 -10.01 -24.38 13.30
N TRP A 198 -11.29 -24.60 13.16
CA TRP A 198 -11.88 -25.85 12.65
C TRP A 198 -12.30 -25.67 11.19
N ILE A 199 -11.85 -26.56 10.31
CA ILE A 199 -12.17 -26.59 8.88
C ILE A 199 -12.84 -27.93 8.55
N PRO A 200 -14.17 -28.05 8.74
CA PRO A 200 -14.88 -29.31 8.56
C PRO A 200 -14.65 -29.99 7.20
N PRO A 201 -14.66 -29.27 6.05
CA PRO A 201 -14.47 -29.90 4.74
C PRO A 201 -13.10 -30.58 4.57
N LYS A 202 -12.09 -30.14 5.35
CA LYS A 202 -10.74 -30.72 5.34
C LYS A 202 -10.48 -31.66 6.53
N ASN A 203 -11.44 -31.80 7.43
CA ASN A 203 -11.29 -32.49 8.72
C ASN A 203 -10.04 -32.04 9.52
N LYS A 204 -9.73 -30.73 9.47
CA LYS A 204 -8.54 -30.16 10.12
C LYS A 204 -8.91 -29.26 11.29
N PHE A 205 -8.24 -29.46 12.42
CA PHE A 205 -8.30 -28.60 13.58
C PHE A 205 -6.93 -27.95 13.81
N VAL A 206 -6.84 -26.67 13.48
CA VAL A 206 -5.60 -25.89 13.56
C VAL A 206 -5.56 -25.15 14.89
N THR A 207 -4.41 -25.20 15.57
CA THR A 207 -4.16 -24.43 16.79
C THR A 207 -2.84 -23.67 16.66
N GLY A 208 -2.77 -22.52 17.31
CA GLY A 208 -1.55 -21.72 17.30
C GLY A 208 -1.63 -20.52 18.23
N GLN A 209 -0.49 -19.84 18.39
CA GLN A 209 -0.39 -18.54 19.06
C GLN A 209 -0.43 -17.41 18.02
N ASN A 210 -1.08 -16.29 18.40
CA ASN A 210 -1.23 -15.16 17.48
C ASN A 210 0.10 -14.46 17.16
N GLU A 211 1.05 -14.47 18.11
CA GLU A 211 2.35 -13.81 17.98
C GLU A 211 3.36 -14.57 17.11
N VAL A 212 3.20 -15.89 16.96
CA VAL A 212 4.18 -16.71 16.25
C VAL A 212 4.07 -16.52 14.73
N LYS A 213 5.11 -15.98 14.14
CA LYS A 213 5.22 -15.70 12.71
C LYS A 213 5.79 -16.89 11.95
N THR A 214 4.97 -17.87 11.61
CA THR A 214 5.35 -18.91 10.65
C THR A 214 4.28 -19.01 9.58
N PRO A 215 4.35 -18.16 8.54
CA PRO A 215 3.41 -18.27 7.44
C PRO A 215 3.63 -19.61 6.73
N ASN A 216 2.59 -20.45 6.70
CA ASN A 216 2.58 -21.63 5.87
C ASN A 216 2.32 -21.19 4.41
N ALA A 217 3.39 -21.00 3.64
CA ALA A 217 3.31 -20.54 2.26
C ALA A 217 2.50 -21.48 1.35
N GLU A 218 2.38 -22.77 1.72
CA GLU A 218 1.63 -23.74 0.93
C GLU A 218 0.11 -23.64 1.16
N GLN A 219 -0.31 -23.22 2.36
CA GLN A 219 -1.73 -23.16 2.74
C GLN A 219 -2.05 -21.84 3.47
N PRO A 220 -2.12 -20.70 2.76
CA PRO A 220 -2.24 -19.39 3.39
C PRO A 220 -3.49 -19.23 4.24
N MET A 221 -4.62 -19.82 3.82
CA MET A 221 -5.88 -19.74 4.57
C MET A 221 -5.85 -20.50 5.91
N GLU A 222 -4.99 -21.49 6.05
CA GLU A 222 -4.77 -22.18 7.33
C GLU A 222 -3.82 -21.40 8.24
N SER A 223 -3.10 -20.42 7.69
CA SER A 223 -2.16 -19.56 8.42
C SER A 223 -2.78 -18.23 8.87
N ILE A 224 -4.07 -18.00 8.60
CA ILE A 224 -4.77 -16.78 9.03
C ILE A 224 -4.72 -16.72 10.57
N ARG A 225 -4.28 -15.55 11.06
CA ARG A 225 -4.31 -15.24 12.49
C ARG A 225 -5.56 -14.42 12.79
N PRO A 226 -6.45 -14.90 13.64
CA PRO A 226 -7.68 -14.18 14.00
C PRO A 226 -7.42 -12.79 14.58
N GLN A 227 -6.31 -12.63 15.28
CA GLN A 227 -5.90 -11.35 15.86
C GLN A 227 -5.80 -10.23 14.81
N ASN A 228 -5.30 -10.54 13.60
CA ASN A 228 -5.21 -9.56 12.53
C ASN A 228 -6.60 -9.04 12.07
N ILE A 229 -7.59 -9.94 12.08
CA ILE A 229 -8.99 -9.59 11.77
C ILE A 229 -9.58 -8.76 12.91
N TYR A 230 -9.33 -9.16 14.16
CA TYR A 230 -9.79 -8.43 15.33
C TYR A 230 -9.27 -6.99 15.38
N GLU A 231 -7.98 -6.79 15.15
CA GLU A 231 -7.34 -5.47 15.15
C GLU A 231 -7.84 -4.55 14.02
N ALA A 232 -8.24 -5.14 12.88
CA ALA A 232 -8.88 -4.41 11.80
C ALA A 232 -10.34 -4.07 12.11
N LEU A 233 -11.08 -4.94 12.82
CA LEU A 233 -12.46 -4.70 13.21
C LEU A 233 -12.59 -3.65 14.32
N LEU A 234 -11.76 -3.73 15.35
CA LEU A 234 -11.85 -2.90 16.54
C LEU A 234 -10.56 -2.13 16.78
N ILE A 235 -10.44 -0.98 16.11
CA ILE A 235 -9.27 -0.10 16.26
C ILE A 235 -8.97 0.11 17.75
N ARG A 236 -7.74 -0.17 18.13
CA ARG A 236 -7.27 -0.11 19.51
C ARG A 236 -7.10 1.33 19.98
N ARG A 237 -7.34 1.61 21.26
CA ARG A 237 -7.01 2.89 21.89
C ARG A 237 -5.53 3.26 21.66
N ILE A 238 -5.27 4.54 21.67
CA ILE A 238 -3.91 5.10 21.77
C ILE A 238 -3.65 5.39 23.24
N ASP A 239 -2.63 4.75 23.81
CA ASP A 239 -2.28 4.87 25.20
C ASP A 239 -1.15 5.89 25.39
N ASP A 240 -1.45 7.05 25.94
CA ASP A 240 -0.50 8.13 26.18
C ASP A 240 0.69 7.75 27.07
N GLN A 241 0.64 6.60 27.79
CA GLN A 241 1.73 6.12 28.65
C GLN A 241 2.78 5.32 27.87
N THR A 242 2.36 4.60 26.85
CA THR A 242 3.21 3.66 26.11
C THR A 242 3.32 3.98 24.64
N GLU A 243 2.52 4.93 24.13
CA GLU A 243 2.46 5.29 22.72
C GLU A 243 2.61 6.81 22.52
N VAL A 244 3.27 7.21 21.46
CA VAL A 244 3.36 8.57 20.98
C VAL A 244 2.74 8.62 19.58
N ALA A 245 1.83 9.56 19.37
CA ALA A 245 1.24 9.78 18.05
C ALA A 245 1.81 11.05 17.41
N VAL A 246 1.98 11.04 16.10
CA VAL A 246 2.43 12.18 15.29
C VAL A 246 1.42 12.39 14.18
N LEU A 247 0.97 13.64 14.02
CA LEU A 247 0.02 14.03 12.98
C LEU A 247 0.77 14.54 11.76
N GLU A 248 0.45 13.99 10.61
CA GLU A 248 0.93 14.43 9.29
C GLU A 248 -0.26 14.80 8.41
N ASN A 249 -0.07 15.71 7.45
CA ASN A 249 -1.01 15.92 6.36
C ASN A 249 -0.60 15.02 5.20
N GLY A 250 -1.53 14.20 4.75
CA GLY A 250 -1.38 13.33 3.60
C GLY A 250 -2.40 13.64 2.52
N TYR A 251 -2.41 12.82 1.50
CA TYR A 251 -3.43 12.82 0.46
C TYR A 251 -3.57 11.44 -0.14
N GLU A 252 -4.78 11.11 -0.55
CA GLU A 252 -5.08 9.89 -1.26
C GLU A 252 -5.60 10.19 -2.67
N MET A 253 -5.25 9.33 -3.63
CA MET A 253 -5.76 9.41 -4.98
C MET A 253 -7.04 8.60 -5.08
N LEU A 254 -8.15 9.30 -5.16
CA LEU A 254 -9.48 8.71 -5.33
C LEU A 254 -9.98 8.85 -6.77
N HIS A 255 -11.13 8.26 -7.06
CA HIS A 255 -11.86 8.48 -8.31
C HIS A 255 -13.19 9.16 -7.97
N ASP A 256 -13.51 10.23 -8.70
CA ASP A 256 -14.81 10.88 -8.59
C ASP A 256 -15.93 10.00 -9.20
N ALA A 257 -17.18 10.44 -9.09
CA ALA A 257 -18.32 9.73 -9.63
C ALA A 257 -18.30 9.58 -11.18
N LYS A 258 -17.41 10.31 -11.87
CA LYS A 258 -17.21 10.24 -13.32
C LYS A 258 -15.97 9.41 -13.69
N GLY A 259 -15.26 8.88 -12.69
CA GLY A 259 -14.04 8.09 -12.87
C GLY A 259 -12.77 8.92 -13.08
N HIS A 260 -12.80 10.25 -12.88
CA HIS A 260 -11.59 11.05 -12.91
C HIS A 260 -10.78 10.87 -11.65
N ARG A 261 -9.48 10.91 -11.77
CA ARG A 261 -8.56 10.87 -10.62
C ARG A 261 -8.61 12.19 -9.86
N VAL A 262 -8.88 12.09 -8.55
CA VAL A 262 -9.01 13.25 -7.66
C VAL A 262 -8.12 13.05 -6.45
N LEU A 263 -7.30 14.05 -6.16
CA LEU A 263 -6.47 14.10 -4.97
C LEU A 263 -7.31 14.63 -3.80
N GLN A 264 -7.50 13.80 -2.78
CA GLN A 264 -8.24 14.12 -1.56
C GLN A 264 -7.25 14.28 -0.41
N ASP A 265 -7.33 15.41 0.31
CA ASP A 265 -6.51 15.61 1.50
C ASP A 265 -6.97 14.74 2.66
N ASP A 266 -6.00 14.19 3.40
CA ASP A 266 -6.19 13.33 4.55
C ASP A 266 -5.33 13.79 5.74
N TYR A 267 -5.67 13.28 6.93
CA TYR A 267 -4.80 13.30 8.09
C TYR A 267 -4.21 11.91 8.32
N GLU A 268 -2.90 11.83 8.50
CA GLU A 268 -2.20 10.61 8.84
C GLU A 268 -1.71 10.68 10.30
N LEU A 269 -2.24 9.82 11.16
CA LEU A 269 -1.84 9.71 12.55
C LEU A 269 -0.90 8.51 12.72
N THR A 270 0.39 8.77 12.75
CA THR A 270 1.43 7.77 12.94
C THR A 270 1.64 7.51 14.42
N VAL A 271 1.45 6.28 14.87
CA VAL A 271 1.58 5.85 16.27
C VAL A 271 2.85 5.02 16.45
N ILE A 272 3.69 5.49 17.35
CA ILE A 272 4.96 4.89 17.73
C ILE A 272 4.78 4.32 19.14
N GLN A 273 5.15 3.06 19.35
CA GLN A 273 5.00 2.36 20.61
C GLN A 273 6.35 2.09 21.28
N LYS A 274 6.40 2.21 22.59
CA LYS A 274 7.56 1.84 23.38
C LYS A 274 7.79 0.31 23.31
N SER A 275 9.01 -0.10 23.01
CA SER A 275 9.41 -1.50 22.90
C SER A 275 10.79 -1.68 23.55
N GLY A 276 10.83 -2.30 24.74
CA GLY A 276 12.06 -2.37 25.53
C GLY A 276 12.60 -0.98 25.87
N GLU A 277 13.86 -0.72 25.54
CA GLU A 277 14.52 0.59 25.72
C GLU A 277 14.31 1.55 24.54
N GLY A 278 13.67 1.11 23.45
CA GLY A 278 13.47 1.88 22.24
C GLY A 278 12.02 2.15 21.91
N TRP A 279 11.83 2.63 20.68
CA TRP A 279 10.54 2.91 20.08
C TRP A 279 10.41 2.19 18.74
N ARG A 280 9.23 1.68 18.44
CA ARG A 280 8.92 1.05 17.17
C ARG A 280 7.69 1.68 16.52
N LEU A 281 7.65 1.71 15.21
CA LEU A 281 6.46 2.05 14.48
C LEU A 281 5.41 0.95 14.72
N ALA A 282 4.26 1.33 15.31
CA ALA A 282 3.21 0.38 15.64
C ALA A 282 2.10 0.36 14.59
N ARG A 283 1.56 1.52 14.26
CA ARG A 283 0.46 1.67 13.31
C ARG A 283 0.38 3.08 12.74
N LYS A 284 -0.32 3.23 11.64
CA LYS A 284 -0.71 4.51 11.07
C LYS A 284 -2.20 4.46 10.78
N ILE A 285 -2.94 5.47 11.19
CA ILE A 285 -4.38 5.61 10.94
C ILE A 285 -4.58 6.80 10.02
N VAL A 286 -5.24 6.59 8.89
CA VAL A 286 -5.55 7.63 7.91
C VAL A 286 -7.00 8.04 8.07
N PHE A 287 -7.24 9.34 8.22
CA PHE A 287 -8.56 9.93 8.39
C PHE A 287 -8.88 10.79 7.18
N GLY A 288 -10.05 10.58 6.58
CA GLY A 288 -10.53 11.49 5.56
C GLY A 288 -10.83 12.88 6.14
N ARG A 289 -10.34 13.95 5.51
CA ARG A 289 -10.63 15.31 5.96
C ARG A 289 -12.05 15.78 5.62
N THR A 290 -12.81 14.98 4.91
CA THR A 290 -14.22 15.27 4.60
C THR A 290 -15.18 14.88 5.74
N ASP A 291 -14.82 13.86 6.53
CA ASP A 291 -15.70 13.30 7.56
C ASP A 291 -15.00 12.99 8.89
N LEU A 292 -13.67 13.14 8.96
CA LEU A 292 -12.80 12.84 10.11
C LEU A 292 -12.95 11.40 10.62
N LYS A 293 -13.30 10.46 9.73
CA LYS A 293 -13.38 9.03 10.05
C LYS A 293 -12.12 8.30 9.59
N PRO A 294 -11.71 7.21 10.26
CA PRO A 294 -10.67 6.33 9.75
C PRO A 294 -11.08 5.73 8.41
N HIS A 295 -10.28 5.90 7.37
CA HIS A 295 -10.47 5.26 6.06
C HIS A 295 -9.48 4.15 5.83
N ARG A 296 -8.33 4.21 6.51
CA ARG A 296 -7.29 3.20 6.37
C ARG A 296 -6.48 3.06 7.65
N GLN A 297 -6.04 1.84 7.95
CA GLN A 297 -5.12 1.59 9.05
C GLN A 297 -4.01 0.66 8.57
N PHE A 298 -2.78 1.09 8.76
CA PHE A 298 -1.62 0.22 8.64
C PHE A 298 -1.19 -0.25 10.02
N ILE A 299 -0.94 -1.54 10.17
CA ILE A 299 -0.31 -2.14 11.34
C ILE A 299 1.06 -2.65 10.92
N TYR A 300 2.09 -2.29 11.67
CA TYR A 300 3.46 -2.63 11.33
C TYR A 300 3.96 -3.80 12.19
N SER A 301 4.79 -4.64 11.58
CA SER A 301 5.53 -5.69 12.27
C SER A 301 6.72 -5.10 13.04
N GLU A 302 7.42 -5.92 13.82
CA GLU A 302 8.60 -5.49 14.58
C GLU A 302 9.74 -4.99 13.70
N ASP A 303 9.86 -5.49 12.48
CA ASP A 303 10.82 -5.08 11.46
C ASP A 303 10.30 -3.92 10.58
N ALA A 304 9.30 -3.18 11.06
CA ALA A 304 8.70 -1.99 10.46
C ALA A 304 8.13 -2.20 9.04
N LYS A 305 7.77 -3.43 8.69
CA LYS A 305 7.03 -3.72 7.47
C LYS A 305 5.54 -3.61 7.71
N VAL A 306 4.78 -3.29 6.67
CA VAL A 306 3.32 -3.33 6.72
C VAL A 306 2.88 -4.78 6.88
N ALA A 307 2.42 -5.11 8.08
CA ALA A 307 1.86 -6.42 8.37
C ALA A 307 0.39 -6.52 8.00
N THR A 308 -0.41 -5.48 8.29
CA THR A 308 -1.83 -5.39 7.89
C THR A 308 -2.09 -4.02 7.27
N ASP A 309 -2.82 -4.02 6.17
CA ASP A 309 -3.37 -2.83 5.52
C ASP A 309 -4.90 -3.00 5.49
N ALA A 310 -5.59 -2.29 6.39
CA ALA A 310 -7.03 -2.37 6.55
C ALA A 310 -7.69 -1.11 5.98
N HIS A 311 -8.69 -1.28 5.11
CA HIS A 311 -9.48 -0.20 4.52
C HIS A 311 -10.89 -0.22 5.07
N TYR A 312 -11.44 0.95 5.36
CA TYR A 312 -12.77 1.17 5.93
C TYR A 312 -13.60 2.02 4.98
N ALA A 313 -14.75 1.51 4.58
CA ALA A 313 -15.63 2.22 3.67
C ALA A 313 -17.10 2.10 4.06
N GLU A 314 -17.92 2.95 3.44
CA GLU A 314 -19.37 2.90 3.57
C GLU A 314 -19.85 2.95 5.02
N TYR A 315 -19.42 3.97 5.76
CA TYR A 315 -19.84 4.17 7.13
C TYR A 315 -21.36 4.31 7.24
N LYS A 316 -21.97 3.52 8.12
CA LYS A 316 -23.40 3.52 8.43
C LYS A 316 -23.63 3.70 9.92
N ASP A 317 -24.80 4.21 10.26
CA ASP A 317 -25.25 4.24 11.64
C ASP A 317 -25.88 2.88 12.02
N PHE A 318 -25.36 2.31 13.08
CA PHE A 318 -25.90 1.07 13.69
C PHE A 318 -26.33 1.37 15.13
N ASN A 319 -27.57 1.80 15.30
CA ASN A 319 -28.15 2.15 16.59
C ASN A 319 -27.37 3.25 17.33
N GLY A 320 -27.00 4.32 16.64
CA GLY A 320 -26.25 5.44 17.17
C GLY A 320 -24.74 5.31 17.14
N PHE A 321 -24.21 4.18 16.61
CA PHE A 321 -22.78 3.98 16.42
C PHE A 321 -22.41 4.06 14.93
N SER A 322 -21.55 5.00 14.57
CA SER A 322 -20.98 5.07 13.22
C SER A 322 -19.92 3.96 13.04
N PHE A 323 -20.18 3.01 12.16
CA PHE A 323 -19.29 1.87 11.90
C PHE A 323 -19.17 1.59 10.40
N PRO A 324 -18.00 1.20 9.87
CA PRO A 324 -17.85 0.87 8.45
C PRO A 324 -18.67 -0.37 8.10
N SER A 325 -19.44 -0.30 7.02
CA SER A 325 -20.17 -1.47 6.51
C SER A 325 -19.32 -2.32 5.58
N ARG A 326 -18.17 -1.83 5.11
CA ARG A 326 -17.18 -2.58 4.34
C ARG A 326 -15.80 -2.41 4.95
N ILE A 327 -15.16 -3.54 5.26
CA ILE A 327 -13.79 -3.60 5.77
C ILE A 327 -13.00 -4.56 4.88
N GLU A 328 -11.90 -4.07 4.30
CA GLU A 328 -10.99 -4.88 3.49
C GLU A 328 -9.66 -4.99 4.24
N ILE A 329 -9.18 -6.21 4.42
CA ILE A 329 -7.98 -6.51 5.21
C ILE A 329 -6.98 -7.20 4.29
N TYR A 330 -5.92 -6.50 3.94
CA TYR A 330 -4.83 -7.03 3.14
C TYR A 330 -3.62 -7.34 3.99
N ARG A 331 -3.02 -8.51 3.79
CA ARG A 331 -1.81 -8.99 4.47
C ARG A 331 -0.68 -9.19 3.44
N PRO A 332 0.19 -8.17 3.22
CA PRO A 332 1.19 -8.20 2.16
C PRO A 332 2.23 -9.31 2.30
N GLU A 333 2.62 -9.64 3.53
CA GLU A 333 3.64 -10.65 3.75
C GLU A 333 3.13 -12.07 3.48
N GLU A 334 1.90 -12.37 3.85
CA GLU A 334 1.25 -13.67 3.67
C GLU A 334 0.50 -13.77 2.33
N GLU A 335 0.35 -12.65 1.61
CA GLU A 335 -0.37 -12.56 0.35
C GLU A 335 -1.79 -13.13 0.44
N TYR A 336 -2.59 -12.63 1.37
CA TYR A 336 -4.03 -12.85 1.39
C TYR A 336 -4.80 -11.56 1.64
N ASP A 337 -6.05 -11.57 1.20
CA ASP A 337 -7.00 -10.50 1.43
C ASP A 337 -8.33 -11.06 1.90
N ILE A 338 -9.00 -10.32 2.78
CA ILE A 338 -10.32 -10.65 3.31
C ILE A 338 -11.17 -9.39 3.26
N LYS A 339 -12.34 -9.48 2.61
CA LYS A 339 -13.34 -8.40 2.58
C LYS A 339 -14.56 -8.83 3.37
N LEU A 340 -14.95 -7.97 4.28
CA LEU A 340 -16.10 -8.15 5.15
C LEU A 340 -17.18 -7.12 4.78
N ASN A 341 -18.27 -7.56 4.21
CA ASN A 341 -19.44 -6.73 3.93
C ASN A 341 -20.46 -6.94 5.06
N MET A 342 -20.62 -5.94 5.93
CA MET A 342 -21.51 -5.98 7.09
C MET A 342 -22.96 -5.84 6.68
N LEU A 343 -23.74 -6.90 6.83
CA LEU A 343 -25.18 -6.93 6.53
C LEU A 343 -26.01 -6.48 7.73
N LYS A 344 -25.61 -6.91 8.92
CA LYS A 344 -26.23 -6.56 10.19
C LYS A 344 -25.13 -6.40 11.23
N VAL A 345 -25.22 -5.34 12.02
CA VAL A 345 -24.29 -5.09 13.12
C VAL A 345 -25.08 -4.76 14.38
N GLU A 346 -24.72 -5.40 15.46
CA GLU A 346 -25.25 -5.18 16.81
C GLU A 346 -24.06 -4.88 17.73
N ILE A 347 -24.05 -3.71 18.33
CA ILE A 347 -22.94 -3.20 19.16
C ILE A 347 -23.34 -3.29 20.64
N ASN A 348 -22.36 -3.60 21.48
CA ASN A 348 -22.46 -3.66 22.94
C ASN A 348 -23.48 -4.69 23.48
N LEU A 349 -23.71 -5.77 22.73
CA LEU A 349 -24.44 -6.91 23.27
C LEU A 349 -23.60 -7.65 24.31
N PRO A 350 -24.22 -8.17 25.39
CA PRO A 350 -23.50 -8.98 26.37
C PRO A 350 -23.07 -10.32 25.71
N LEU A 351 -21.77 -10.48 25.51
CA LEU A 351 -21.19 -11.71 24.97
C LEU A 351 -20.53 -12.50 26.11
N LYS A 352 -20.87 -13.79 26.22
CA LYS A 352 -20.35 -14.71 27.25
C LYS A 352 -19.05 -15.37 26.79
N ASP A 353 -18.22 -15.82 27.75
CA ASP A 353 -16.94 -16.46 27.46
C ASP A 353 -17.10 -17.78 26.70
N GLU A 354 -18.19 -18.51 26.96
CA GLU A 354 -18.48 -19.76 26.26
C GLU A 354 -18.62 -19.58 24.74
N GLN A 355 -19.00 -18.37 24.28
CA GLN A 355 -19.11 -18.04 22.86
C GLN A 355 -17.75 -17.92 22.16
N PHE A 356 -16.66 -17.82 22.90
CA PHE A 356 -15.30 -17.73 22.39
C PHE A 356 -14.48 -19.00 22.61
N THR A 357 -15.18 -20.12 22.83
CA THR A 357 -14.55 -21.43 23.01
C THR A 357 -14.87 -22.34 21.83
N LEU A 358 -13.89 -23.11 21.40
CA LEU A 358 -14.05 -24.11 20.34
C LEU A 358 -13.46 -25.43 20.81
N ALA A 359 -14.30 -26.47 20.91
CA ALA A 359 -13.85 -27.80 21.25
C ALA A 359 -13.32 -28.52 19.99
N GLN A 360 -12.28 -29.33 20.18
CA GLN A 360 -11.77 -30.17 19.10
C GLN A 360 -12.81 -31.28 18.78
N PRO A 361 -13.28 -31.38 17.51
CA PRO A 361 -14.17 -32.43 17.10
C PRO A 361 -13.51 -33.82 17.16
N PRO A 362 -14.26 -34.87 17.47
CA PRO A 362 -13.70 -36.23 17.46
C PRO A 362 -13.18 -36.62 16.07
N GLY A 363 -11.98 -37.20 16.03
CA GLY A 363 -11.35 -37.66 14.78
C GLY A 363 -10.78 -36.52 13.88
N ALA A 364 -10.77 -35.30 14.34
CA ALA A 364 -10.15 -34.20 13.61
C ALA A 364 -8.63 -34.32 13.61
N VAL A 365 -8.01 -34.07 12.45
CA VAL A 365 -6.56 -33.98 12.29
C VAL A 365 -6.07 -32.68 12.91
N VAL A 366 -5.29 -32.76 13.96
CA VAL A 366 -4.75 -31.59 14.67
C VAL A 366 -3.48 -31.09 13.98
N VAL A 367 -3.48 -29.81 13.60
CA VAL A 367 -2.32 -29.10 13.06
C VAL A 367 -1.91 -28.02 14.06
N ARG A 368 -0.70 -28.12 14.59
CA ARG A 368 -0.11 -27.11 15.49
C ARG A 368 0.85 -26.23 14.70
N LEU A 369 0.53 -24.95 14.55
CA LEU A 369 1.35 -24.02 13.77
C LEU A 369 2.60 -23.54 14.52
N ASP A 370 2.61 -23.66 15.84
CA ASP A 370 3.71 -23.21 16.70
C ASP A 370 4.70 -24.34 17.02
N ALA A 371 4.42 -25.57 16.61
CA ALA A 371 5.37 -26.65 16.79
C ALA A 371 6.58 -26.43 15.87
N PRO A 372 7.82 -26.55 16.39
CA PRO A 372 8.98 -26.58 15.51
C PRO A 372 8.73 -27.68 14.47
N GLN A 373 8.89 -27.35 13.19
CA GLN A 373 8.85 -28.37 12.14
C GLN A 373 9.96 -29.38 12.43
N SER A 374 9.61 -30.43 13.17
CA SER A 374 10.47 -31.61 13.28
C SER A 374 10.63 -32.09 11.84
N SER A 375 11.86 -31.98 11.34
CA SER A 375 12.28 -32.58 10.09
C SER A 375 11.60 -33.94 9.98
N LEU A 376 10.76 -34.13 8.97
CA LEU A 376 10.26 -35.45 8.59
C LEU A 376 11.51 -36.30 8.41
N ALA A 377 11.81 -37.11 9.42
CA ALA A 377 12.84 -38.11 9.35
C ALA A 377 12.42 -39.03 8.21
N VAL A 378 13.08 -38.86 7.07
CA VAL A 378 13.00 -39.80 5.97
C VAL A 378 13.38 -41.15 6.58
N PRO A 379 12.51 -42.15 6.59
CA PRO A 379 12.89 -43.47 7.07
C PRO A 379 14.08 -43.95 6.19
N PRO A 380 15.11 -44.56 6.79
CA PRO A 380 16.24 -45.03 6.04
C PRO A 380 15.77 -46.05 4.98
N ILE A 381 16.07 -45.79 3.74
CA ILE A 381 15.87 -46.74 2.62
C ILE A 381 16.69 -47.96 2.94
N GLN A 382 16.04 -49.03 3.38
CA GLN A 382 16.66 -50.36 3.40
C GLN A 382 16.91 -50.76 1.95
N LYS A 383 18.18 -50.77 1.54
CA LYS A 383 18.58 -51.39 0.28
C LYS A 383 18.45 -52.93 0.43
N PRO A 384 17.99 -53.60 -0.60
CA PRO A 384 17.90 -55.06 -0.67
C PRO A 384 19.24 -55.76 -0.59
#